data_1a0d830a939c5fb4cbbc17812d02efc1
#
_entry.id   1a0d830a939c5fb4cbbc17812d02efc1
#
_cell.length_a   1.000
_cell.length_b   1.000
_cell.length_c   1.000
_cell.angle_alpha   90.00
_cell.angle_beta   90.00
_cell.angle_gamma   90.00
#
_symmetry.space_group_name_H-M   'P 1'
#
loop_
_entity.id
_entity.type
_entity.pdbx_description
1 polymer ?
#
loop_
_entity_poly.entity_id
_entity_poly.type
_entity_poly.pdbx_seq_one_letter_code
_entity_poly.pdbx_strand_id
1 'polypeptide(L)'
;MKVGAVNWRRARAQHRLFRRALRAAGAHLLELPFVHGAYDCVFAKDNAVLLEKRGQRRALLASPVFRQRQQEQQARARVLDRLGFDIFSPPPVAFEGGDLAILPGGRGALLGYGQRSSQRAAVMLEIFLDAPVTPLELKDPHLYHLDTALHVLSDGTALVCPDAFTPAALRTLERTEGIRQVLSVPREEAIGFGLNLVEVGSTVFVGARTAWVQALLRAQGRCPVELPLDQFHLAGGSAACLVSQLHPAGPAASDARPLPSSRMRPEPSPDSGQGPSGYLQ
;
A
#
# COMPACT_ATOMS: atom_id res chain seq x y z
N MET A 1 9.08 2.24 15.57
CA MET A 1 8.03 3.16 16.09
C MET A 1 8.43 3.68 17.46
N LYS A 2 8.33 4.99 17.69
CA LYS A 2 8.59 5.61 19.01
C LYS A 2 7.25 6.08 19.57
N VAL A 3 6.65 5.28 20.43
CA VAL A 3 5.33 5.57 21.04
C VAL A 3 5.40 6.89 21.82
N GLY A 4 4.41 7.78 21.63
CA GLY A 4 4.34 9.08 22.31
C GLY A 4 5.26 10.18 21.75
N ALA A 5 6.10 9.88 20.74
CA ALA A 5 7.05 10.85 20.19
C ALA A 5 6.45 11.77 19.09
N VAL A 6 5.27 11.44 18.57
CA VAL A 6 4.65 12.17 17.45
C VAL A 6 4.00 13.45 17.94
N ASN A 7 4.40 14.59 17.34
CA ASN A 7 3.68 15.83 17.49
C ASN A 7 2.49 15.90 16.51
N TRP A 8 1.27 15.69 17.01
CA TRP A 8 0.06 15.60 16.19
C TRP A 8 -0.24 16.86 15.37
N ARG A 9 0.06 18.06 15.89
CA ARG A 9 -0.15 19.33 15.17
C ARG A 9 0.77 19.41 13.95
N ARG A 10 2.02 19.04 14.13
CA ARG A 10 3.03 18.98 13.07
C ARG A 10 2.70 17.88 12.05
N ALA A 11 2.35 16.68 12.51
CA ALA A 11 1.90 15.59 11.63
C ALA A 11 0.71 16.02 10.75
N ARG A 12 -0.29 16.69 11.34
CA ARG A 12 -1.44 17.21 10.61
C ARG A 12 -1.07 18.30 9.58
N ALA A 13 -0.10 19.15 9.89
CA ALA A 13 0.43 20.14 8.94
C ALA A 13 1.16 19.47 7.78
N GLN A 14 2.01 18.48 8.06
CA GLN A 14 2.74 17.67 7.07
C GLN A 14 1.78 16.93 6.14
N HIS A 15 0.75 16.27 6.68
CA HIS A 15 -0.26 15.60 5.89
C HIS A 15 -1.03 16.57 4.96
N ARG A 16 -1.39 17.75 5.44
CA ARG A 16 -2.02 18.77 4.58
C ARG A 16 -1.11 19.23 3.45
N LEU A 17 0.18 19.44 3.74
CA LEU A 17 1.17 19.80 2.72
C LEU A 17 1.31 18.68 1.66
N PHE A 18 1.44 17.44 2.09
CA PHE A 18 1.54 16.28 1.21
C PHE A 18 0.32 16.17 0.27
N ARG A 19 -0.89 16.29 0.80
CA ARG A 19 -2.11 16.27 -0.01
C ARG A 19 -2.19 17.42 -1.02
N ARG A 20 -1.75 18.63 -0.64
CA ARG A 20 -1.68 19.76 -1.57
C ARG A 20 -0.69 19.49 -2.69
N ALA A 21 0.47 18.96 -2.37
CA ALA A 21 1.51 18.62 -3.34
C ALA A 21 1.04 17.56 -4.35
N LEU A 22 0.37 16.50 -3.87
CA LEU A 22 -0.22 15.47 -4.74
C LEU A 22 -1.27 16.06 -5.70
N ARG A 23 -2.18 16.91 -5.19
CA ARG A 23 -3.18 17.59 -6.04
C ARG A 23 -2.54 18.52 -7.06
N ALA A 24 -1.51 19.26 -6.67
CA ALA A 24 -0.77 20.14 -7.57
C ALA A 24 -0.06 19.37 -8.71
N ALA A 25 0.33 18.11 -8.46
CA ALA A 25 0.87 17.21 -9.47
C ALA A 25 -0.22 16.51 -10.34
N GLY A 26 -1.50 16.81 -10.10
CA GLY A 26 -2.62 16.26 -10.89
C GLY A 26 -3.28 15.02 -10.28
N ALA A 27 -2.92 14.60 -9.07
CA ALA A 27 -3.57 13.45 -8.44
C ALA A 27 -4.99 13.80 -7.94
N HIS A 28 -5.95 12.93 -8.23
CA HIS A 28 -7.28 12.95 -7.62
C HIS A 28 -7.24 12.24 -6.27
N LEU A 29 -7.64 12.91 -5.20
CA LEU A 29 -7.56 12.38 -3.84
C LEU A 29 -8.93 12.21 -3.22
N LEU A 30 -9.21 11.00 -2.73
CA LEU A 30 -10.30 10.70 -1.81
C LEU A 30 -9.72 10.59 -0.39
N GLU A 31 -10.35 11.27 0.57
CA GLU A 31 -9.92 11.24 1.96
C GLU A 31 -10.69 10.16 2.70
N LEU A 32 -9.96 9.21 3.27
CA LEU A 32 -10.55 8.18 4.11
C LEU A 32 -10.71 8.71 5.54
N PRO A 33 -11.85 8.46 6.22
CA PRO A 33 -12.05 8.88 7.59
C PRO A 33 -11.07 8.16 8.54
N PHE A 34 -10.71 8.84 9.62
CA PHE A 34 -9.94 8.26 10.70
C PHE A 34 -10.77 7.18 11.43
N VAL A 35 -10.14 6.08 11.79
CA VAL A 35 -10.75 4.99 12.57
C VAL A 35 -10.31 5.11 14.01
N HIS A 36 -11.23 5.47 14.90
CA HIS A 36 -10.92 5.60 16.32
C HIS A 36 -10.46 4.26 16.90
N GLY A 37 -9.39 4.28 17.68
CA GLY A 37 -8.76 3.08 18.25
C GLY A 37 -7.77 2.37 17.29
N ALA A 38 -7.73 2.75 16.02
CA ALA A 38 -6.81 2.21 15.03
C ALA A 38 -5.79 3.29 14.62
N TYR A 39 -4.78 3.48 15.44
CA TYR A 39 -3.83 4.60 15.30
C TYR A 39 -2.99 4.54 14.01
N ASP A 40 -2.74 3.34 13.49
CA ASP A 40 -2.01 3.12 12.25
C ASP A 40 -2.88 3.25 10.99
N CYS A 41 -4.19 3.53 11.14
CA CYS A 41 -5.11 3.67 10.01
C CYS A 41 -4.76 4.82 9.04
N VAL A 42 -3.87 5.72 9.42
CA VAL A 42 -3.30 6.76 8.56
C VAL A 42 -2.46 6.16 7.42
N PHE A 43 -1.87 4.97 7.63
CA PHE A 43 -1.13 4.23 6.62
C PHE A 43 -2.10 3.44 5.74
N ALA A 44 -2.78 4.18 4.87
CA ALA A 44 -3.90 3.68 4.08
C ALA A 44 -3.52 2.56 3.10
N LYS A 45 -2.26 2.53 2.64
CA LYS A 45 -1.75 1.51 1.70
C LYS A 45 -1.94 0.09 2.23
N ASP A 46 -1.71 -0.11 3.53
CA ASP A 46 -1.72 -1.44 4.14
C ASP A 46 -3.13 -2.04 4.29
N ASN A 47 -4.19 -1.25 4.05
CA ASN A 47 -5.55 -1.69 4.32
C ASN A 47 -6.19 -2.49 3.19
N ALA A 48 -5.87 -2.17 1.94
CA ALA A 48 -6.48 -2.82 0.77
C ALA A 48 -5.67 -2.59 -0.50
N VAL A 49 -5.83 -3.50 -1.46
CA VAL A 49 -5.39 -3.32 -2.85
C VAL A 49 -6.60 -2.83 -3.65
N LEU A 50 -6.45 -1.70 -4.34
CA LEU A 50 -7.52 -1.08 -5.11
C LEU A 50 -7.23 -1.20 -6.62
N LEU A 51 -8.22 -1.73 -7.36
CA LEU A 51 -8.13 -1.91 -8.82
C LEU A 51 -9.32 -1.26 -9.51
N GLU A 52 -9.07 -0.74 -10.72
CA GLU A 52 -10.13 -0.41 -11.67
C GLU A 52 -9.97 -1.28 -12.91
N LYS A 53 -10.98 -2.11 -13.21
CA LYS A 53 -11.01 -3.00 -14.37
C LYS A 53 -12.31 -2.80 -15.12
N ARG A 54 -12.25 -2.37 -16.39
CA ARG A 54 -13.43 -2.16 -17.26
C ARG A 54 -14.48 -1.26 -16.61
N GLY A 55 -14.05 -0.20 -15.93
CA GLY A 55 -14.94 0.74 -15.23
C GLY A 55 -15.51 0.22 -13.89
N GLN A 56 -15.17 -1.00 -13.48
CA GLN A 56 -15.52 -1.54 -12.16
C GLN A 56 -14.36 -1.32 -11.18
N ARG A 57 -14.67 -0.78 -10.01
CA ARG A 57 -13.73 -0.60 -8.92
C ARG A 57 -13.81 -1.80 -7.98
N ARG A 58 -12.65 -2.36 -7.66
CA ARG A 58 -12.51 -3.54 -6.82
C ARG A 58 -11.54 -3.27 -5.68
N ALA A 59 -11.82 -3.79 -4.50
CA ALA A 59 -10.95 -3.69 -3.34
C ALA A 59 -10.76 -5.05 -2.69
N LEU A 60 -9.52 -5.55 -2.67
CA LEU A 60 -9.13 -6.72 -1.87
C LEU A 60 -8.65 -6.21 -0.51
N LEU A 61 -9.34 -6.59 0.55
CA LEU A 61 -8.94 -6.20 1.91
C LEU A 61 -7.66 -6.91 2.33
N ALA A 62 -6.88 -6.26 3.18
CA ALA A 62 -5.71 -6.86 3.79
C ALA A 62 -6.08 -7.81 4.94
N SER A 63 -5.14 -8.69 5.31
CA SER A 63 -5.20 -9.57 6.49
C SER A 63 -3.98 -9.30 7.37
N PRO A 64 -3.95 -8.16 8.12
CA PRO A 64 -2.76 -7.76 8.88
C PRO A 64 -2.48 -8.70 10.03
N VAL A 65 -1.18 -8.92 10.31
CA VAL A 65 -0.70 -9.76 11.41
C VAL A 65 -1.12 -9.19 12.77
N PHE A 66 -1.07 -7.86 12.92
CA PHE A 66 -1.35 -7.22 14.20
C PHE A 66 -2.84 -6.99 14.43
N ARG A 67 -3.34 -7.49 15.57
CA ARG A 67 -4.77 -7.35 15.97
C ARG A 67 -5.24 -5.90 15.95
N GLN A 68 -4.39 -4.96 16.33
CA GLN A 68 -4.71 -3.53 16.36
C GLN A 68 -5.08 -3.02 14.96
N ARG A 69 -4.50 -3.58 13.89
CA ARG A 69 -4.80 -3.24 12.52
C ARG A 69 -6.00 -3.97 11.94
N GLN A 70 -6.37 -5.12 12.49
CA GLN A 70 -7.53 -5.87 12.03
C GLN A 70 -8.85 -5.08 12.21
N GLN A 71 -8.92 -4.21 13.23
CA GLN A 71 -10.09 -3.33 13.45
C GLN A 71 -10.29 -2.32 12.33
N GLU A 72 -9.24 -1.98 11.58
CA GLU A 72 -9.30 -1.06 10.46
C GLU A 72 -10.12 -1.63 9.30
N GLN A 73 -10.07 -2.95 9.10
CA GLN A 73 -10.59 -3.63 7.91
C GLN A 73 -12.09 -3.44 7.73
N GLN A 74 -12.89 -3.64 8.78
CA GLN A 74 -14.35 -3.45 8.70
C GLN A 74 -14.73 -2.01 8.41
N ALA A 75 -14.02 -1.04 9.03
CA ALA A 75 -14.26 0.37 8.78
C ALA A 75 -13.90 0.75 7.33
N ARG A 76 -12.78 0.23 6.83
CA ARG A 76 -12.33 0.46 5.44
C ARG A 76 -13.28 -0.18 4.43
N ALA A 77 -13.71 -1.42 4.67
CA ALA A 77 -14.68 -2.09 3.82
C ALA A 77 -15.95 -1.25 3.63
N ARG A 78 -16.55 -0.76 4.73
CA ARG A 78 -17.75 0.09 4.68
C ARG A 78 -17.53 1.42 3.92
N VAL A 79 -16.35 2.02 4.04
CA VAL A 79 -16.04 3.26 3.31
C VAL A 79 -15.86 2.99 1.83
N LEU A 80 -15.11 1.94 1.47
CA LEU A 80 -14.85 1.56 0.08
C LEU A 80 -16.13 1.12 -0.63
N ASP A 81 -17.00 0.35 0.05
CA ASP A 81 -18.32 -0.04 -0.46
C ASP A 81 -19.17 1.20 -0.82
N ARG A 82 -19.25 2.20 0.09
CA ARG A 82 -19.94 3.47 -0.20
C ARG A 82 -19.32 4.29 -1.33
N LEU A 83 -18.05 4.10 -1.61
CA LEU A 83 -17.34 4.71 -2.75
C LEU A 83 -17.51 3.91 -4.04
N GLY A 84 -18.35 2.85 -4.03
CA GLY A 84 -18.67 2.04 -5.20
C GLY A 84 -17.63 0.97 -5.54
N PHE A 85 -16.85 0.51 -4.55
CA PHE A 85 -15.96 -0.62 -4.75
C PHE A 85 -16.68 -1.94 -4.45
N ASP A 86 -16.50 -2.93 -5.31
CA ASP A 86 -16.78 -4.33 -5.00
C ASP A 86 -15.73 -4.83 -3.99
N ILE A 87 -16.18 -5.25 -2.80
CA ILE A 87 -15.29 -5.66 -1.72
C ILE A 87 -15.01 -7.16 -1.77
N PHE A 88 -13.73 -7.50 -1.83
CA PHE A 88 -13.24 -8.87 -1.77
C PHE A 88 -12.67 -9.17 -0.38
N SER A 89 -13.00 -10.35 0.13
CA SER A 89 -12.47 -10.84 1.41
C SER A 89 -10.94 -10.90 1.40
N PRO A 90 -10.30 -10.66 2.55
CA PRO A 90 -8.85 -10.76 2.64
C PRO A 90 -8.36 -12.19 2.38
N PRO A 91 -7.10 -12.37 1.96
CA PRO A 91 -6.47 -13.69 1.91
C PRO A 91 -6.59 -14.40 3.27
N PRO A 92 -6.74 -15.75 3.29
CA PRO A 92 -6.80 -16.53 4.55
C PRO A 92 -5.44 -16.65 5.25
N VAL A 93 -4.47 -15.88 4.81
CA VAL A 93 -3.10 -15.79 5.32
C VAL A 93 -2.71 -14.32 5.48
N ALA A 94 -1.68 -14.04 6.26
CA ALA A 94 -1.21 -12.67 6.47
C ALA A 94 -0.87 -11.96 5.15
N PHE A 95 -1.40 -10.74 4.99
CA PHE A 95 -1.13 -9.87 3.87
C PHE A 95 -1.39 -8.40 4.25
N GLU A 96 -0.43 -7.52 3.95
CA GLU A 96 -0.55 -6.07 4.07
C GLU A 96 -0.18 -5.41 2.75
N GLY A 97 -0.91 -4.35 2.34
CA GLY A 97 -0.73 -3.71 1.03
C GLY A 97 0.63 -3.05 0.81
N GLY A 98 1.38 -2.74 1.90
CA GLY A 98 2.77 -2.27 1.83
C GLY A 98 3.74 -3.29 1.21
N ASP A 99 3.36 -4.58 1.22
CA ASP A 99 4.12 -5.66 0.61
C ASP A 99 3.81 -5.88 -0.87
N LEU A 100 2.89 -5.11 -1.46
CA LEU A 100 2.54 -5.25 -2.87
C LEU A 100 3.04 -4.07 -3.70
N ALA A 101 3.75 -4.37 -4.78
CA ALA A 101 4.13 -3.43 -5.83
C ALA A 101 3.57 -3.91 -7.16
N ILE A 102 2.56 -3.21 -7.69
CA ILE A 102 1.97 -3.51 -9.00
C ILE A 102 2.92 -2.97 -10.08
N LEU A 103 3.25 -3.84 -11.05
CA LEU A 103 4.15 -3.50 -12.15
C LEU A 103 3.46 -2.59 -13.19
N PRO A 104 4.24 -1.81 -13.95
CA PRO A 104 3.70 -0.90 -14.95
C PRO A 104 2.73 -1.58 -15.92
N GLY A 105 1.61 -0.90 -16.16
CA GLY A 105 0.55 -1.43 -17.02
C GLY A 105 -0.26 -2.58 -16.43
N GLY A 106 -0.10 -2.90 -15.13
CA GLY A 106 -0.83 -3.98 -14.46
C GLY A 106 -0.48 -5.38 -14.96
N ARG A 107 0.69 -5.55 -15.60
CA ARG A 107 1.12 -6.82 -16.21
C ARG A 107 1.54 -7.88 -15.19
N GLY A 108 1.67 -7.51 -13.93
CA GLY A 108 2.05 -8.37 -12.82
C GLY A 108 2.25 -7.55 -11.56
N ALA A 109 2.69 -8.23 -10.50
CA ALA A 109 3.04 -7.59 -9.24
C ALA A 109 4.21 -8.31 -8.55
N LEU A 110 4.88 -7.58 -7.66
CA LEU A 110 5.85 -8.12 -6.72
C LEU A 110 5.21 -8.21 -5.34
N LEU A 111 5.44 -9.31 -4.62
CA LEU A 111 4.97 -9.51 -3.26
C LEU A 111 6.17 -9.71 -2.32
N GLY A 112 6.41 -8.75 -1.41
CA GLY A 112 7.33 -8.94 -0.30
C GLY A 112 6.75 -9.92 0.72
N TYR A 113 7.57 -10.85 1.23
CA TYR A 113 7.14 -11.77 2.27
C TYR A 113 8.26 -12.04 3.29
N GLY A 114 7.89 -12.63 4.42
CA GLY A 114 8.83 -13.00 5.49
C GLY A 114 8.72 -12.14 6.73
N GLN A 115 8.19 -10.90 6.64
CA GLN A 115 8.03 -9.99 7.78
C GLN A 115 6.54 -9.76 8.15
N ARG A 116 5.73 -9.30 7.21
CA ARG A 116 4.32 -8.95 7.43
C ARG A 116 3.36 -9.77 6.57
N SER A 117 3.77 -10.12 5.38
CA SER A 117 2.95 -10.94 4.48
C SER A 117 3.49 -12.36 4.33
N SER A 118 2.59 -13.28 4.03
CA SER A 118 2.91 -14.66 3.70
C SER A 118 3.13 -14.82 2.19
N GLN A 119 4.12 -15.60 1.78
CA GLN A 119 4.30 -15.98 0.39
C GLN A 119 3.02 -16.59 -0.24
N ARG A 120 2.22 -17.28 0.57
CA ARG A 120 0.95 -17.89 0.13
C ARG A 120 -0.10 -16.90 -0.31
N ALA A 121 0.02 -15.63 0.07
CA ALA A 121 -0.89 -14.58 -0.38
C ALA A 121 -0.81 -14.37 -1.90
N ALA A 122 0.30 -14.72 -2.55
CA ALA A 122 0.48 -14.60 -4.00
C ALA A 122 -0.67 -15.22 -4.79
N VAL A 123 -1.13 -16.41 -4.42
CA VAL A 123 -2.20 -17.13 -5.13
C VAL A 123 -3.51 -16.32 -5.18
N MET A 124 -3.92 -15.72 -4.04
CA MET A 124 -5.13 -14.90 -4.00
C MET A 124 -4.94 -13.59 -4.75
N LEU A 125 -3.74 -13.00 -4.65
CA LEU A 125 -3.39 -11.78 -5.36
C LEU A 125 -3.39 -12.00 -6.88
N GLU A 126 -2.85 -13.11 -7.39
CA GLU A 126 -2.90 -13.47 -8.81
C GLU A 126 -4.35 -13.55 -9.33
N ILE A 127 -5.22 -14.20 -8.55
CA ILE A 127 -6.65 -14.29 -8.89
C ILE A 127 -7.30 -12.91 -8.90
N PHE A 128 -7.01 -12.06 -7.90
CA PHE A 128 -7.59 -10.74 -7.77
C PHE A 128 -7.09 -9.77 -8.85
N LEU A 129 -5.78 -9.78 -9.11
CA LEU A 129 -5.12 -8.93 -10.11
C LEU A 129 -5.39 -9.40 -11.55
N ASP A 130 -5.68 -10.70 -11.75
CA ASP A 130 -5.69 -11.37 -13.06
C ASP A 130 -4.33 -11.20 -13.76
N ALA A 131 -3.26 -11.36 -12.99
CA ALA A 131 -1.88 -11.15 -13.43
C ALA A 131 -0.90 -11.91 -12.52
N PRO A 132 0.29 -12.32 -13.00
CA PRO A 132 1.26 -13.05 -12.20
C PRO A 132 1.77 -12.21 -11.02
N VAL A 133 2.03 -12.88 -9.89
CA VAL A 133 2.61 -12.27 -8.69
C VAL A 133 3.93 -12.96 -8.37
N THR A 134 5.01 -12.20 -8.36
CA THR A 134 6.36 -12.70 -8.07
C THR A 134 6.70 -12.47 -6.59
N PRO A 135 6.80 -13.53 -5.76
CA PRO A 135 7.18 -13.39 -4.36
C PRO A 135 8.68 -13.09 -4.20
N LEU A 136 9.01 -12.14 -3.33
CA LEU A 136 10.36 -11.72 -2.99
C LEU A 136 10.57 -11.79 -1.47
N GLU A 137 11.53 -12.59 -1.02
CA GLU A 137 11.82 -12.76 0.41
C GLU A 137 12.58 -11.57 0.99
N LEU A 138 11.97 -10.93 2.02
CA LEU A 138 12.56 -9.87 2.82
C LEU A 138 13.25 -10.47 4.06
N LYS A 139 14.53 -10.15 4.25
CA LYS A 139 15.34 -10.64 5.40
C LYS A 139 15.64 -9.58 6.44
N ASP A 140 15.58 -8.27 6.09
CA ASP A 140 15.90 -7.18 7.03
C ASP A 140 14.65 -6.76 7.82
N PRO A 141 14.60 -6.95 9.15
CA PRO A 141 13.45 -6.60 9.96
C PRO A 141 13.20 -5.08 10.08
N HIS A 142 14.14 -4.23 9.69
CA HIS A 142 13.95 -2.78 9.65
C HIS A 142 13.23 -2.34 8.36
N LEU A 143 13.35 -3.14 7.30
CA LEU A 143 12.69 -2.94 6.01
C LEU A 143 11.55 -3.96 5.87
N TYR A 144 10.57 -3.85 6.78
CA TYR A 144 9.55 -4.86 7.04
C TYR A 144 8.41 -4.94 6.01
N HIS A 145 8.30 -3.95 5.13
CA HIS A 145 7.41 -3.97 3.96
C HIS A 145 8.22 -3.80 2.68
N LEU A 146 7.68 -4.33 1.59
CA LEU A 146 8.31 -4.20 0.27
C LEU A 146 8.51 -2.74 -0.12
N ASP A 147 7.54 -1.86 0.15
CA ASP A 147 7.59 -0.44 -0.18
C ASP A 147 8.58 0.39 0.66
N THR A 148 9.21 -0.22 1.67
CA THR A 148 10.35 0.37 2.37
C THR A 148 11.69 -0.09 1.78
N ALA A 149 11.70 -1.19 1.03
CA ALA A 149 12.88 -1.88 0.50
C ALA A 149 13.01 -1.75 -1.03
N LEU A 150 11.92 -1.44 -1.74
CA LEU A 150 11.85 -1.38 -3.19
C LEU A 150 10.78 -0.40 -3.66
N HIS A 151 11.07 0.30 -4.75
CA HIS A 151 10.09 1.08 -5.51
C HIS A 151 10.26 0.82 -7.01
N VAL A 152 9.17 0.54 -7.73
CA VAL A 152 9.19 0.37 -9.18
C VAL A 152 8.59 1.62 -9.83
N LEU A 153 9.40 2.29 -10.65
CA LEU A 153 8.97 3.44 -11.42
C LEU A 153 8.05 3.02 -12.59
N SER A 154 7.26 3.95 -13.10
CA SER A 154 6.31 3.71 -14.18
C SER A 154 6.93 3.20 -15.49
N ASP A 155 8.25 3.32 -15.66
CA ASP A 155 8.99 2.79 -16.80
C ASP A 155 9.61 1.40 -16.58
N GLY A 156 9.34 0.77 -15.42
CA GLY A 156 9.89 -0.53 -15.06
C GLY A 156 11.28 -0.49 -14.40
N THR A 157 11.80 0.69 -14.09
CA THR A 157 13.03 0.81 -13.31
C THR A 157 12.74 0.51 -11.84
N ALA A 158 13.41 -0.49 -11.26
CA ALA A 158 13.32 -0.82 -9.84
C ALA A 158 14.48 -0.16 -9.06
N LEU A 159 14.14 0.71 -8.12
CA LEU A 159 15.06 1.18 -7.09
C LEU A 159 14.98 0.19 -5.93
N VAL A 160 16.08 -0.42 -5.51
CA VAL A 160 16.08 -1.51 -4.53
C VAL A 160 17.20 -1.35 -3.51
N CYS A 161 16.92 -1.65 -2.25
CA CYS A 161 17.93 -1.89 -1.24
C CYS A 161 18.31 -3.38 -1.23
N PRO A 162 19.47 -3.80 -1.81
CA PRO A 162 19.81 -5.21 -1.93
C PRO A 162 19.92 -5.92 -0.56
N ASP A 163 20.32 -5.19 0.47
CA ASP A 163 20.47 -5.73 1.82
C ASP A 163 19.16 -6.20 2.46
N ALA A 164 18.02 -5.71 1.94
CA ALA A 164 16.70 -6.12 2.40
C ALA A 164 16.29 -7.53 1.95
N PHE A 165 16.89 -8.06 0.90
CA PHE A 165 16.45 -9.26 0.20
C PHE A 165 17.43 -10.43 0.33
N THR A 166 16.93 -11.65 0.17
CA THR A 166 17.80 -12.80 -0.06
C THR A 166 18.42 -12.73 -1.46
N PRO A 167 19.61 -13.35 -1.68
CA PRO A 167 20.22 -13.37 -3.02
C PRO A 167 19.33 -14.04 -4.09
N ALA A 168 18.50 -14.99 -3.67
CA ALA A 168 17.52 -15.63 -4.57
C ALA A 168 16.42 -14.64 -5.00
N ALA A 169 15.89 -13.83 -4.06
CA ALA A 169 14.88 -12.82 -4.35
C ALA A 169 15.39 -11.76 -5.33
N LEU A 170 16.66 -11.31 -5.17
CA LEU A 170 17.27 -10.35 -6.09
C LEU A 170 17.38 -10.90 -7.52
N ARG A 171 17.86 -12.14 -7.66
CA ARG A 171 17.92 -12.80 -8.97
C ARG A 171 16.53 -12.99 -9.60
N THR A 172 15.51 -13.23 -8.77
CA THR A 172 14.12 -13.33 -9.24
C THR A 172 13.63 -11.97 -9.71
N LEU A 173 13.88 -10.90 -8.95
CA LEU A 173 13.53 -9.53 -9.34
C LEU A 173 14.11 -9.14 -10.70
N GLU A 174 15.41 -9.40 -10.93
CA GLU A 174 16.10 -9.07 -12.18
C GLU A 174 15.52 -9.80 -13.40
N ARG A 175 14.87 -10.95 -13.21
CA ARG A 175 14.27 -11.77 -14.27
C ARG A 175 12.76 -11.55 -14.41
N THR A 176 12.17 -10.75 -13.53
CA THR A 176 10.72 -10.53 -13.54
C THR A 176 10.34 -9.70 -14.77
N GLU A 177 9.37 -10.20 -15.54
CA GLU A 177 8.82 -9.47 -16.66
C GLU A 177 8.22 -8.13 -16.20
N GLY A 178 8.54 -7.05 -16.93
CA GLY A 178 8.14 -5.69 -16.54
C GLY A 178 9.18 -4.93 -15.72
N ILE A 179 10.25 -5.59 -15.23
CA ILE A 179 11.42 -4.93 -14.65
C ILE A 179 12.44 -4.69 -15.76
N ARG A 180 12.70 -3.42 -16.07
CA ARG A 180 13.62 -3.01 -17.14
C ARG A 180 15.07 -2.95 -16.68
N GLN A 181 15.28 -2.46 -15.47
CA GLN A 181 16.58 -2.37 -14.81
C GLN A 181 16.42 -2.31 -13.29
N VAL A 182 17.47 -2.69 -12.60
CA VAL A 182 17.55 -2.65 -11.13
C VAL A 182 18.66 -1.70 -10.72
N LEU A 183 18.34 -0.71 -9.90
CA LEU A 183 19.26 0.30 -9.38
C LEU A 183 19.36 0.17 -7.87
N SER A 184 20.60 -0.01 -7.38
CA SER A 184 20.84 -0.21 -5.95
C SER A 184 20.76 1.10 -5.17
N VAL A 185 20.13 1.02 -4.00
CA VAL A 185 20.01 2.10 -3.01
C VAL A 185 20.69 1.65 -1.71
N PRO A 186 21.56 2.47 -1.11
CA PRO A 186 22.19 2.17 0.16
C PRO A 186 21.17 1.91 1.28
N ARG A 187 21.53 0.98 2.18
CA ARG A 187 20.63 0.56 3.27
C ARG A 187 20.23 1.72 4.19
N GLU A 188 21.15 2.62 4.49
CA GLU A 188 20.90 3.80 5.32
C GLU A 188 19.84 4.73 4.71
N GLU A 189 19.81 4.92 3.39
CA GLU A 189 18.75 5.69 2.74
C GLU A 189 17.40 4.95 2.74
N ALA A 190 17.41 3.63 2.55
CA ALA A 190 16.21 2.83 2.63
C ALA A 190 15.59 2.86 4.03
N ILE A 191 16.39 2.69 5.10
CA ILE A 191 15.94 2.85 6.50
C ILE A 191 15.40 4.26 6.77
N GLY A 192 15.96 5.27 6.10
CA GLY A 192 15.48 6.65 6.11
C GLY A 192 14.18 6.86 5.32
N PHE A 193 13.49 5.81 4.87
CA PHE A 193 12.30 5.83 4.01
C PHE A 193 12.54 6.37 2.59
N GLY A 194 13.77 6.30 2.09
CA GLY A 194 14.11 6.79 0.75
C GLY A 194 13.41 6.05 -0.39
N LEU A 195 12.98 4.81 -0.17
CA LEU A 195 12.25 3.99 -1.15
C LEU A 195 10.73 4.03 -0.99
N ASN A 196 10.22 4.66 0.07
CA ASN A 196 8.79 4.80 0.32
C ASN A 196 8.22 6.00 -0.45
N LEU A 197 8.13 5.86 -1.77
CA LEU A 197 7.91 6.91 -2.76
C LEU A 197 6.49 6.89 -3.31
N VAL A 198 6.02 8.06 -3.80
CA VAL A 198 4.79 8.18 -4.59
C VAL A 198 5.10 8.87 -5.90
N GLU A 199 4.85 8.22 -7.03
CA GLU A 199 5.01 8.76 -8.38
C GLU A 199 3.66 9.27 -8.91
N VAL A 200 3.67 10.51 -9.44
CA VAL A 200 2.53 11.12 -10.14
C VAL A 200 3.07 11.78 -11.41
N GLY A 201 2.85 11.15 -12.55
CA GLY A 201 3.48 11.56 -13.80
C GLY A 201 5.00 11.51 -13.70
N SER A 202 5.69 12.61 -14.01
CA SER A 202 7.15 12.71 -13.84
C SER A 202 7.58 13.11 -12.42
N THR A 203 6.65 13.51 -11.56
CA THR A 203 6.94 13.95 -10.19
C THR A 203 6.99 12.74 -9.25
N VAL A 204 8.04 12.65 -8.44
CA VAL A 204 8.18 11.62 -7.39
C VAL A 204 8.30 12.29 -6.03
N PHE A 205 7.34 12.02 -5.16
CA PHE A 205 7.32 12.54 -3.80
C PHE A 205 8.19 11.69 -2.88
N VAL A 206 9.13 12.33 -2.21
CA VAL A 206 10.08 11.73 -1.28
C VAL A 206 9.80 12.30 0.12
N GLY A 207 9.51 11.44 1.07
CA GLY A 207 9.19 11.86 2.46
C GLY A 207 10.41 12.15 3.32
N ALA A 208 11.62 11.96 2.81
CA ALA A 208 12.87 12.03 3.55
C ALA A 208 13.98 12.70 2.75
N ARG A 209 14.98 13.20 3.45
CA ARG A 209 16.23 13.69 2.86
C ARG A 209 17.13 12.53 2.46
N THR A 210 17.04 12.11 1.21
CA THR A 210 17.77 10.98 0.66
C THR A 210 18.45 11.42 -0.64
N ALA A 211 19.68 11.89 -0.51
CA ALA A 211 20.43 12.50 -1.61
C ALA A 211 20.69 11.51 -2.74
N TRP A 212 21.01 10.26 -2.41
CA TRP A 212 21.27 9.21 -3.38
C TRP A 212 20.03 8.86 -4.20
N VAL A 213 18.90 8.58 -3.53
CA VAL A 213 17.64 8.29 -4.19
C VAL A 213 17.19 9.44 -5.08
N GLN A 214 17.28 10.70 -4.61
CA GLN A 214 16.93 11.86 -5.41
C GLN A 214 17.84 12.01 -6.65
N ALA A 215 19.13 11.70 -6.53
CA ALA A 215 20.04 11.70 -7.67
C ALA A 215 19.67 10.61 -8.69
N LEU A 216 19.38 9.39 -8.24
CA LEU A 216 18.89 8.31 -9.11
C LEU A 216 17.60 8.71 -9.84
N LEU A 217 16.62 9.27 -9.12
CA LEU A 217 15.36 9.72 -9.71
C LEU A 217 15.60 10.76 -10.84
N ARG A 218 16.46 11.76 -10.58
CA ARG A 218 16.81 12.76 -11.63
C ARG A 218 17.50 12.11 -12.83
N ALA A 219 18.39 11.15 -12.61
CA ALA A 219 19.06 10.41 -13.68
C ALA A 219 18.07 9.58 -14.53
N GLN A 220 16.93 9.18 -13.93
CA GLN A 220 15.83 8.51 -14.64
C GLN A 220 14.78 9.49 -15.19
N GLY A 221 15.10 10.78 -15.28
CA GLY A 221 14.19 11.81 -15.83
C GLY A 221 12.99 12.13 -14.94
N ARG A 222 13.07 11.81 -13.64
CA ARG A 222 12.02 12.15 -12.67
C ARG A 222 12.34 13.45 -11.94
N CYS A 223 11.29 14.11 -11.48
CA CYS A 223 11.37 15.34 -10.69
C CYS A 223 11.09 15.00 -9.20
N PRO A 224 12.12 14.73 -8.38
CA PRO A 224 11.91 14.46 -6.96
C PRO A 224 11.46 15.72 -6.23
N VAL A 225 10.39 15.60 -5.44
CA VAL A 225 9.85 16.64 -4.57
C VAL A 225 9.94 16.15 -3.13
N GLU A 226 10.83 16.75 -2.34
CA GLU A 226 11.00 16.43 -0.94
C GLU A 226 9.89 17.07 -0.10
N LEU A 227 9.28 16.28 0.78
CA LEU A 227 8.25 16.72 1.71
C LEU A 227 8.64 16.34 3.14
N PRO A 228 8.40 17.22 4.11
CA PRO A 228 8.69 16.93 5.50
C PRO A 228 7.65 15.95 6.05
N LEU A 229 8.00 14.66 6.17
CA LEU A 229 7.14 13.61 6.75
C LEU A 229 7.77 12.97 8.00
N ASP A 230 8.67 13.68 8.68
CA ASP A 230 9.41 13.18 9.84
C ASP A 230 8.50 12.72 11.00
N GLN A 231 7.30 13.28 11.14
CA GLN A 231 6.36 12.82 12.16
C GLN A 231 5.76 11.44 11.83
N PHE A 232 5.59 11.13 10.54
CA PHE A 232 5.16 9.81 10.08
C PHE A 232 6.29 8.78 10.18
N HIS A 233 7.55 9.20 9.97
CA HIS A 233 8.71 8.34 10.19
C HIS A 233 8.79 7.85 11.64
N LEU A 234 8.47 8.70 12.62
CA LEU A 234 8.37 8.30 14.04
C LEU A 234 7.30 7.24 14.28
N ALA A 235 6.23 7.26 13.48
CA ALA A 235 5.15 6.27 13.52
C ALA A 235 5.43 5.02 12.67
N GLY A 236 6.50 5.02 11.87
CA GLY A 236 6.92 3.85 11.10
C GLY A 236 6.52 3.84 9.63
N GLY A 237 6.16 4.98 9.02
CA GLY A 237 5.81 5.05 7.61
C GLY A 237 6.17 6.38 6.96
N SER A 238 6.02 6.48 5.64
CA SER A 238 6.30 7.69 4.86
C SER A 238 5.29 7.85 3.71
N ALA A 239 5.69 8.47 2.61
CA ALA A 239 4.80 8.91 1.53
C ALA A 239 3.93 7.78 0.95
N ALA A 240 4.52 6.65 0.54
CA ALA A 240 3.77 5.53 -0.04
C ALA A 240 2.78 4.92 0.96
N CYS A 241 3.16 4.78 2.23
CA CYS A 241 2.29 4.22 3.25
C CYS A 241 1.01 5.05 3.47
N LEU A 242 1.07 6.38 3.24
CA LEU A 242 -0.04 7.30 3.47
C LEU A 242 -1.12 7.26 2.39
N VAL A 243 -0.88 6.58 1.25
CA VAL A 243 -1.80 6.55 0.11
C VAL A 243 -2.08 5.12 -0.34
N SER A 244 -3.35 4.82 -0.58
CA SER A 244 -3.75 3.62 -1.33
C SER A 244 -4.06 4.04 -2.76
N GLN A 245 -3.27 3.57 -3.71
CA GLN A 245 -3.43 3.92 -5.12
C GLN A 245 -4.52 3.06 -5.76
N LEU A 246 -5.35 3.67 -6.59
CA LEU A 246 -6.23 2.96 -7.50
C LEU A 246 -5.44 2.60 -8.76
N HIS A 247 -5.16 1.31 -8.93
CA HIS A 247 -4.38 0.82 -10.06
C HIS A 247 -5.30 0.42 -11.21
N PRO A 248 -4.93 0.75 -12.48
CA PRO A 248 -5.58 0.13 -13.62
C PRO A 248 -5.22 -1.36 -13.65
N ALA A 249 -6.22 -2.22 -13.91
CA ALA A 249 -5.93 -3.63 -14.17
C ALA A 249 -5.22 -3.78 -15.51
N GLY A 250 -4.28 -4.71 -15.58
CA GLY A 250 -3.57 -5.06 -16.80
C GLY A 250 -4.51 -5.57 -17.92
N PRO A 251 -4.01 -5.75 -19.15
CA PRO A 251 -4.76 -6.40 -20.21
C PRO A 251 -5.17 -7.79 -19.73
N ALA A 252 -6.46 -8.16 -19.92
CA ALA A 252 -6.99 -9.45 -19.49
C ALA A 252 -6.17 -10.58 -20.11
N ALA A 253 -5.68 -11.51 -19.29
CA ALA A 253 -5.23 -12.81 -19.80
C ALA A 253 -6.48 -13.50 -20.41
N SER A 254 -6.33 -14.07 -21.61
CA SER A 254 -7.46 -14.57 -22.40
C SER A 254 -8.19 -15.79 -21.82
N ASP A 255 -7.76 -16.32 -20.69
CA ASP A 255 -8.27 -17.56 -20.08
C ASP A 255 -8.43 -17.52 -18.54
N ALA A 256 -8.83 -16.40 -17.95
CA ALA A 256 -8.96 -16.29 -16.51
C ALA A 256 -10.18 -17.04 -15.96
N ARG A 257 -9.95 -17.94 -14.98
CA ARG A 257 -11.00 -18.58 -14.18
C ARG A 257 -11.84 -17.54 -13.41
N PRO A 258 -13.17 -17.69 -13.33
CA PRO A 258 -14.00 -16.76 -12.56
C PRO A 258 -13.67 -16.83 -11.07
N LEU A 259 -13.57 -15.65 -10.45
CA LEU A 259 -13.41 -15.51 -9.00
C LEU A 259 -14.61 -16.07 -8.25
N PRO A 260 -14.42 -16.76 -7.10
CA PRO A 260 -15.53 -17.09 -6.22
C PRO A 260 -16.17 -15.80 -5.71
N SER A 261 -17.41 -15.56 -6.07
CA SER A 261 -18.19 -14.38 -5.67
C SER A 261 -18.71 -14.51 -4.24
N SER A 262 -17.84 -14.37 -3.26
CA SER A 262 -18.30 -14.15 -1.87
C SER A 262 -18.45 -12.65 -1.64
N ARG A 263 -19.59 -12.08 -2.03
CA ARG A 263 -19.96 -10.74 -1.56
C ARG A 263 -20.19 -10.84 -0.05
N MET A 264 -19.32 -10.23 0.76
CA MET A 264 -19.64 -9.94 2.15
C MET A 264 -20.82 -8.96 2.15
N ARG A 265 -22.02 -9.45 2.49
CA ARG A 265 -23.11 -8.55 2.87
C ARG A 265 -22.71 -7.92 4.21
N PRO A 266 -22.79 -6.59 4.37
CA PRO A 266 -22.65 -5.99 5.69
C PRO A 266 -23.75 -6.58 6.58
N GLU A 267 -23.40 -7.07 7.78
CA GLU A 267 -24.41 -7.44 8.77
C GLU A 267 -25.28 -6.22 9.06
N PRO A 268 -26.64 -6.40 9.10
CA PRO A 268 -27.52 -5.32 9.47
C PRO A 268 -27.17 -4.83 10.87
N SER A 269 -27.10 -3.51 11.04
CA SER A 269 -26.94 -2.87 12.36
C SER A 269 -27.98 -3.46 13.31
N PRO A 270 -27.62 -3.79 14.56
CA PRO A 270 -28.62 -4.17 15.55
C PRO A 270 -29.62 -3.03 15.67
N ASP A 271 -30.86 -3.34 15.29
CA ASP A 271 -32.00 -2.43 15.33
C ASP A 271 -32.15 -1.90 16.74
N SER A 272 -32.34 -0.62 16.87
CA SER A 272 -32.69 0.07 18.11
C SER A 272 -34.09 -0.38 18.51
N GLY A 273 -34.16 -1.58 19.11
CA GLY A 273 -35.38 -2.16 19.65
C GLY A 273 -35.93 -1.27 20.75
N GLN A 274 -37.12 -0.84 20.50
CA GLN A 274 -38.05 -0.13 21.35
C GLN A 274 -37.97 -0.60 22.81
N GLY A 275 -37.75 0.34 23.71
CA GLY A 275 -37.98 0.12 25.12
C GLY A 275 -39.46 -0.18 25.43
N PRO A 276 -39.77 -1.10 26.35
CA PRO A 276 -41.12 -1.28 26.82
C PRO A 276 -41.53 -0.13 27.70
N SER A 277 -42.60 0.54 27.32
CA SER A 277 -43.36 1.47 28.15
C SER A 277 -44.08 0.70 29.26
N GLY A 278 -44.00 1.23 30.47
CA GLY A 278 -45.08 1.15 31.47
C GLY A 278 -45.03 -0.07 32.40
N TYR A 279 -44.92 0.15 33.70
CA TYR A 279 -46.07 0.18 34.63
C TYR A 279 -45.57 0.59 36.03
N LEU A 280 -46.34 1.51 36.56
CA LEU A 280 -46.56 1.90 37.93
C LEU A 280 -46.60 0.71 38.90
N GLN A 281 -45.87 0.72 39.99
CA GLN A 281 -46.34 0.95 41.38
C GLN A 281 -45.14 1.10 42.29
#